data_4fd43b74b9dc1af25ed4b942c47be16e
#
_entry.id   4fd43b74b9dc1af25ed4b942c47be16e
#
_cell.length_a   1.000
_cell.length_b   1.000
_cell.length_c   1.000
_cell.angle_alpha   90.00
_cell.angle_beta   90.00
_cell.angle_gamma   90.00
#
_symmetry.space_group_name_H-M   'P 1'
#
loop_
_entity.id
_entity.type
_entity.pdbx_description
1 polymer ?
#
loop_
_entity_poly.entity_id
_entity_poly.type
_entity_poly.pdbx_seq_one_letter_code
_entity_poly.pdbx_strand_id
1 'polypeptide(L)'
;TPIHDHAGVSCAFKVVEGTGTEIRFAKTPSGLVCPVQTNQMAPGHICAAEDADIHQVANMQAPGLDLITMHIYSPPINKMHTYKFAVSDGAECGKYDC
;
A
#
# COMPACT_ATOMS: atom_id res chain seq x y z
N THR A 1 6.41 4.35 0.03
CA THR A 1 5.79 4.57 -1.28
C THR A 1 4.64 5.55 -1.17
N PRO A 2 4.20 6.18 -2.26
CA PRO A 2 2.92 6.87 -2.27
C PRO A 2 1.76 5.88 -2.14
N ILE A 3 0.57 6.37 -1.89
CA ILE A 3 -0.65 5.57 -1.97
C ILE A 3 -0.95 5.38 -3.46
N HIS A 4 -0.93 4.14 -3.94
CA HIS A 4 -0.97 3.86 -5.38
C HIS A 4 -1.68 2.54 -5.70
N ASP A 5 -2.08 2.39 -6.96
CA ASP A 5 -2.47 1.13 -7.56
C ASP A 5 -1.40 0.68 -8.57
N HIS A 6 -1.63 -0.42 -9.26
CA HIS A 6 -0.68 -0.96 -10.22
C HIS A 6 -1.17 -0.88 -11.68
N ALA A 7 -2.29 -0.23 -11.93
CA ALA A 7 -2.81 0.06 -13.28
C ALA A 7 -2.81 -1.14 -14.22
N GLY A 8 -3.35 -2.27 -13.80
CA GLY A 8 -3.44 -3.49 -14.60
C GLY A 8 -2.22 -4.41 -14.55
N VAL A 9 -1.22 -4.07 -13.72
CA VAL A 9 0.01 -4.85 -13.58
C VAL A 9 -0.05 -5.65 -12.29
N SER A 10 0.28 -6.94 -12.35
CA SER A 10 0.45 -7.75 -11.15
C SER A 10 1.79 -7.43 -10.49
N CYS A 11 1.79 -7.34 -9.17
CA CYS A 11 2.97 -7.04 -8.39
C CYS A 11 3.15 -8.06 -7.27
N ALA A 12 4.38 -8.49 -7.07
CA ALA A 12 4.77 -9.23 -5.87
C ALA A 12 5.96 -8.54 -5.25
N PHE A 13 6.04 -8.49 -3.93
CA PHE A 13 7.21 -7.95 -3.27
C PHE A 13 7.62 -8.80 -2.07
N LYS A 14 8.90 -8.75 -1.75
CA LYS A 14 9.48 -9.45 -0.61
C LYS A 14 10.16 -8.44 0.29
N VAL A 15 9.96 -8.57 1.60
CA VAL A 15 10.72 -7.83 2.60
C VAL A 15 12.08 -8.50 2.74
N VAL A 16 13.14 -7.79 2.41
CA VAL A 16 14.53 -8.29 2.47
C VAL A 16 15.13 -7.98 3.83
N GLU A 17 14.94 -6.77 4.33
CA GLU A 17 15.47 -6.32 5.62
C GLU A 17 14.44 -5.42 6.30
N GLY A 18 14.34 -5.55 7.63
CA GLY A 18 13.45 -4.74 8.46
C GLY A 18 12.02 -5.26 8.49
N THR A 19 11.17 -4.53 9.21
CA THR A 19 9.74 -4.79 9.29
C THR A 19 9.00 -3.69 8.55
N GLY A 20 8.26 -4.08 7.53
CA GLY A 20 7.44 -3.16 6.74
C GLY A 20 6.02 -3.08 7.24
N THR A 21 5.37 -1.96 6.95
CA THR A 21 3.94 -1.77 7.19
C THR A 21 3.25 -1.55 5.86
N GLU A 22 2.33 -2.44 5.51
CA GLU A 22 1.46 -2.26 4.36
C GLU A 22 0.11 -1.76 4.83
N ILE A 23 -0.38 -0.70 4.20
CA ILE A 23 -1.70 -0.15 4.46
C ILE A 23 -2.49 -0.30 3.17
N ARG A 24 -3.64 -0.98 3.25
CA ARG A 24 -4.57 -1.11 2.13
C ARG A 24 -5.69 -0.11 2.28
N PHE A 25 -6.17 0.40 1.15
CA PHE A 25 -7.14 1.47 1.10
C PHE A 25 -8.35 1.08 0.26
N ALA A 26 -9.50 1.65 0.61
CA ALA A 26 -10.70 1.63 -0.21
C ALA A 26 -10.97 3.03 -0.74
N LYS A 27 -11.45 3.09 -1.98
CA LYS A 27 -11.77 4.35 -2.65
C LYS A 27 -13.12 4.88 -2.18
N THR A 28 -13.17 6.16 -1.87
CA THR A 28 -14.40 6.84 -1.51
C THR A 28 -15.16 7.28 -2.78
N PRO A 29 -16.46 7.63 -2.67
CA PRO A 29 -17.20 8.17 -3.81
C PRO A 29 -16.59 9.42 -4.43
N SER A 30 -15.85 10.21 -3.64
CA SER A 30 -15.18 11.43 -4.13
C SER A 30 -13.84 11.17 -4.79
N GLY A 31 -13.37 9.91 -4.86
CA GLY A 31 -12.09 9.56 -5.45
C GLY A 31 -10.90 9.65 -4.50
N LEU A 32 -11.13 9.96 -3.23
CA LEU A 32 -10.13 9.90 -2.17
C LEU A 32 -10.04 8.46 -1.64
N VAL A 33 -9.16 8.21 -0.69
CA VAL A 33 -8.99 6.86 -0.13
C VAL A 33 -8.97 6.87 1.39
N CYS A 34 -9.50 5.79 1.97
CA CYS A 34 -9.51 5.56 3.41
C CYS A 34 -8.83 4.23 3.72
N PRO A 35 -8.06 4.13 4.82
CA PRO A 35 -7.43 2.87 5.18
C PRO A 35 -8.48 1.86 5.64
N VAL A 36 -8.33 0.61 5.18
CA VAL A 36 -9.24 -0.49 5.53
C VAL A 36 -8.50 -1.65 6.18
N GLN A 37 -7.18 -1.75 5.99
CA GLN A 37 -6.40 -2.84 6.55
C GLN A 37 -4.95 -2.40 6.72
N THR A 38 -4.31 -2.85 7.80
CA THR A 38 -2.89 -2.63 8.05
C THR A 38 -2.24 -3.97 8.36
N ASN A 39 -1.14 -4.27 7.67
CA ASN A 39 -0.41 -5.52 7.82
C ASN A 39 1.04 -5.24 8.18
N GLN A 40 1.56 -5.95 9.19
CA GLN A 40 2.99 -5.94 9.52
C GLN A 40 3.68 -7.07 8.76
N MET A 41 4.83 -6.77 8.16
CA MET A 41 5.54 -7.71 7.31
C MET A 41 6.98 -7.87 7.80
N ALA A 42 7.29 -9.04 8.37
CA ALA A 42 8.63 -9.37 8.85
C ALA A 42 9.57 -9.68 7.69
N PRO A 43 10.91 -9.67 7.92
CA PRO A 43 11.86 -10.10 6.90
C PRO A 43 11.52 -11.48 6.35
N GLY A 44 11.61 -11.63 5.04
CA GLY A 44 11.24 -12.86 4.33
C GLY A 44 9.78 -12.93 3.90
N HIS A 45 8.93 -12.05 4.40
CA HIS A 45 7.52 -12.00 4.00
C HIS A 45 7.38 -11.69 2.52
N ILE A 46 6.54 -12.46 1.83
CA ILE A 46 6.21 -12.25 0.42
C ILE A 46 4.76 -11.85 0.33
N CYS A 47 4.50 -10.76 -0.38
CA CYS A 47 3.16 -10.24 -0.59
C CYS A 47 2.90 -10.13 -2.08
N ALA A 48 1.73 -10.62 -2.52
CA ALA A 48 1.24 -10.43 -3.89
C ALA A 48 0.11 -9.41 -3.88
N ALA A 49 0.18 -8.43 -4.76
CA ALA A 49 -0.85 -7.42 -4.92
C ALA A 49 -1.46 -7.53 -6.31
N GLU A 50 -2.77 -7.50 -6.37
CA GLU A 50 -3.49 -7.47 -7.63
C GLU A 50 -3.58 -6.04 -8.17
N ASP A 51 -3.89 -5.92 -9.44
CA ASP A 51 -3.93 -4.64 -10.14
C ASP A 51 -4.92 -3.64 -9.54
N ALA A 52 -6.01 -4.13 -8.97
CA ALA A 52 -7.04 -3.28 -8.37
C ALA A 52 -6.73 -2.84 -6.95
N ASP A 53 -5.69 -3.38 -6.32
CA ASP A 53 -5.35 -3.08 -4.94
C ASP A 53 -4.73 -1.68 -4.84
N ILE A 54 -5.26 -0.88 -3.91
CA ILE A 54 -4.69 0.42 -3.56
C ILE A 54 -3.95 0.25 -2.25
N HIS A 55 -2.66 0.53 -2.22
CA HIS A 55 -1.88 0.35 -1.02
C HIS A 55 -0.71 1.33 -0.89
N GLN A 56 -0.12 1.32 0.29
CA GLN A 56 1.11 2.03 0.61
C GLN A 56 2.01 1.10 1.41
N VAL A 57 3.29 1.10 1.11
CA VAL A 57 4.29 0.39 1.91
C VAL A 57 5.16 1.43 2.60
N ALA A 58 5.25 1.36 3.92
CA ALA A 58 5.92 2.35 4.73
C ALA A 58 6.89 1.70 5.71
N ASN A 59 7.97 2.44 6.01
CA ASN A 59 8.86 2.11 7.11
C ASN A 59 8.41 2.89 8.34
N MET A 60 7.71 2.21 9.23
CA MET A 60 7.22 2.80 10.48
C MET A 60 8.02 2.32 11.69
N GLN A 61 9.22 1.78 11.45
CA GLN A 61 10.12 1.36 12.51
C GLN A 61 10.70 2.57 13.27
N ALA A 62 11.36 2.29 14.40
CA ALA A 62 12.11 3.31 15.13
C ALA A 62 13.18 3.97 14.23
N PRO A 63 13.53 5.24 14.48
CA PRO A 63 14.55 5.93 13.70
C PRO A 63 15.87 5.14 13.64
N GLY A 64 16.49 5.13 12.46
CA GLY A 64 17.76 4.42 12.24
C GLY A 64 17.63 2.99 11.76
N LEU A 65 16.41 2.43 11.71
CA LEU A 65 16.17 1.09 11.18
C LEU A 65 15.68 1.18 9.73
N ASP A 66 16.36 0.45 8.85
CA ASP A 66 16.06 0.45 7.42
C ASP A 66 14.99 -0.57 7.07
N LEU A 67 14.24 -0.27 6.04
CA LEU A 67 13.34 -1.21 5.38
C LEU A 67 13.79 -1.37 3.93
N ILE A 68 14.10 -2.60 3.53
CA ILE A 68 14.48 -2.93 2.16
C ILE A 68 13.47 -3.93 1.62
N THR A 69 12.85 -3.58 0.50
CA THR A 69 11.90 -4.44 -0.19
C THR A 69 12.32 -4.62 -1.64
N MET A 70 12.03 -5.81 -2.20
CA MET A 70 12.25 -6.11 -3.60
C MET A 70 10.90 -6.32 -4.27
N HIS A 71 10.65 -5.62 -5.37
CA HIS A 71 9.38 -5.64 -6.08
C HIS A 71 9.54 -6.23 -7.48
N ILE A 72 8.57 -7.06 -7.88
CA ILE A 72 8.51 -7.69 -9.20
C ILE A 72 7.17 -7.35 -9.83
N TYR A 73 7.21 -6.86 -11.05
CA TYR A 73 6.02 -6.46 -11.81
C TYR A 73 5.90 -7.30 -13.08
N SER A 74 4.70 -7.74 -13.42
CA SER A 74 4.44 -8.47 -14.67
C SER A 74 3.07 -8.05 -15.22
N PRO A 75 3.02 -7.44 -16.40
CA PRO A 75 4.13 -6.90 -17.22
C PRO A 75 4.85 -5.74 -16.53
N PRO A 76 5.93 -5.18 -17.13
CA PRO A 76 6.61 -4.03 -16.54
C PRO A 76 5.65 -2.87 -16.29
N ILE A 77 5.75 -2.26 -15.11
CA ILE A 77 4.91 -1.12 -14.77
C ILE A 77 5.42 0.13 -15.48
N ASN A 78 4.57 0.79 -16.24
CA ASN A 78 4.89 2.04 -16.92
C ASN A 78 3.90 3.15 -16.56
N LYS A 79 2.91 2.84 -15.73
CA LYS A 79 1.86 3.76 -15.33
C LYS A 79 1.29 3.28 -14.00
N MET A 80 1.05 4.21 -13.06
CA MET A 80 0.31 3.93 -11.84
C MET A 80 -0.51 5.15 -11.46
N HIS A 81 -1.64 4.90 -10.79
CA HIS A 81 -2.45 5.96 -10.23
C HIS A 81 -2.02 6.20 -8.78
N THR A 82 -1.96 7.45 -8.36
CA THR A 82 -1.73 7.82 -6.97
C THR A 82 -2.99 8.45 -6.40
N TYR A 83 -3.13 8.38 -5.07
CA TYR A 83 -4.36 8.77 -4.39
C TYR A 83 -4.07 9.67 -3.21
N LYS A 84 -5.06 10.49 -2.83
CA LYS A 84 -5.00 11.34 -1.65
C LYS A 84 -5.81 10.74 -0.52
N PHE A 85 -5.26 10.78 0.67
CA PHE A 85 -5.95 10.35 1.88
C PHE A 85 -7.11 11.28 2.22
N ALA A 86 -8.24 10.71 2.60
CA ALA A 86 -9.47 11.46 2.89
C ALA A 86 -9.50 12.00 4.34
N VAL A 87 -8.46 12.71 4.76
CA VAL A 87 -8.32 13.19 6.13
C VAL A 87 -9.33 14.28 6.50
N SER A 88 -9.81 15.02 5.52
CA SER A 88 -10.77 16.10 5.74
C SER A 88 -12.22 15.62 5.78
N ASP A 89 -12.47 14.35 5.50
CA ASP A 89 -13.81 13.76 5.46
C ASP A 89 -13.87 12.50 6.32
N GLY A 90 -13.81 12.68 7.63
CA GLY A 90 -13.87 11.59 8.58
C GLY A 90 -15.16 10.79 8.52
N ALA A 91 -16.28 11.43 8.14
CA ALA A 91 -17.56 10.74 8.00
C ALA A 91 -17.55 9.76 6.83
N GLU A 92 -16.88 10.09 5.74
CA GLU A 92 -16.72 9.20 4.58
C GLU A 92 -15.81 8.02 4.92
N CYS A 93 -14.73 8.26 5.64
CA CYS A 93 -13.83 7.19 6.09
C CYS A 93 -14.48 6.25 7.09
N GLY A 94 -15.40 6.71 7.89
CA GLY A 94 -16.10 5.88 8.85
C GLY A 94 -16.89 4.71 8.24
N LYS A 95 -17.17 4.77 6.93
CA LYS A 95 -17.83 3.69 6.21
C LYS A 95 -16.91 2.49 5.93
N TYR A 96 -15.62 2.66 6.09
CA TYR A 96 -14.58 1.68 5.75
C TYR A 96 -13.84 1.19 6.99
N ASP A 97 -14.55 1.08 8.09
CA ASP A 97 -13.97 0.60 9.35
C ASP A 97 -13.45 -0.83 9.20
N CYS A 98 -12.25 -1.07 9.67
CA CYS A 98 -11.60 -2.37 9.58
C CYS A 98 -12.17 -3.37 10.60
#